data_0e25db8397e0bd325d24d76b842dca2a
#
_entry.id   0e25db8397e0bd325d24d76b842dca2a
#
_cell.length_a   1.000
_cell.length_b   1.000
_cell.length_c   1.000
_cell.angle_alpha   90.00
_cell.angle_beta   90.00
_cell.angle_gamma   90.00
#
_symmetry.space_group_name_H-M   'P 1'
#
loop_
_entity.id
_entity.type
_entity.pdbx_description
1 polymer ?
#
loop_
_entity_poly.entity_id
_entity_poly.type
_entity_poly.pdbx_seq_one_letter_code
_entity_poly.pdbx_strand_id
1 'polypeptide(L)'
;ILNPVREIGALVHRYGAVFVVDTTSTYAMRPIDIKKDNIDFCMASAQKGLMAMTGVSFVIGNKSIIERSKDYPKRSYYCNLYLQYDYFEKHGEMHFTPPVQTIYAMRQALKEYFAEGEQEKWKRHTRVFVALHQGLEELGFQDVIKREWQAGLVITVKYPDDPNWSFSAIHDYCYERGFTIYPGKINNTETFRLCAL
;
A
#
# COMPACT_ATOMS: atom_id res chain seq x y z
N ILE A 1 -1.10 5.28 8.60
CA ILE A 1 -2.33 5.28 9.41
C ILE A 1 -3.23 4.15 8.91
N LEU A 2 -3.88 3.46 9.83
CA LEU A 2 -4.93 2.50 9.54
C LEU A 2 -6.28 3.22 9.59
N ASN A 3 -6.89 3.41 8.44
CA ASN A 3 -8.21 4.03 8.36
C ASN A 3 -9.32 3.01 8.68
N PRO A 4 -10.45 3.41 9.27
CA PRO A 4 -11.61 2.55 9.53
C PRO A 4 -12.39 2.31 8.23
N VAL A 5 -11.82 1.51 7.32
CA VAL A 5 -12.30 1.34 5.94
C VAL A 5 -13.73 0.79 5.89
N ARG A 6 -14.06 -0.19 6.74
CA ARG A 6 -15.39 -0.81 6.80
C ARG A 6 -16.47 0.19 7.17
N GLU A 7 -16.23 0.99 8.19
CA GLU A 7 -17.16 2.01 8.69
C GLU A 7 -17.33 3.13 7.66
N ILE A 8 -16.23 3.55 7.02
CA ILE A 8 -16.27 4.54 5.95
C ILE A 8 -17.05 3.99 4.76
N GLY A 9 -16.80 2.75 4.33
CA GLY A 9 -17.52 2.11 3.23
C GLY A 9 -19.02 2.00 3.49
N ALA A 10 -19.40 1.56 4.70
CA ALA A 10 -20.80 1.52 5.10
C ALA A 10 -21.48 2.90 5.09
N LEU A 11 -20.75 3.95 5.48
CA LEU A 11 -21.23 5.32 5.41
C LEU A 11 -21.40 5.79 3.96
N VAL A 12 -20.39 5.57 3.12
CA VAL A 12 -20.40 5.95 1.69
C VAL A 12 -21.59 5.32 0.97
N HIS A 13 -21.85 4.03 1.20
CA HIS A 13 -22.96 3.32 0.57
C HIS A 13 -24.33 3.83 1.04
N ARG A 14 -24.48 4.30 2.28
CA ARG A 14 -25.74 4.94 2.74
C ARG A 14 -26.08 6.20 1.94
N TYR A 15 -25.10 6.88 1.38
CA TYR A 15 -25.31 8.04 0.52
C TYR A 15 -25.34 7.69 -0.98
N GLY A 16 -25.38 6.41 -1.33
CA GLY A 16 -25.40 5.95 -2.72
C GLY A 16 -24.13 6.28 -3.52
N ALA A 17 -23.02 6.56 -2.84
CA ALA A 17 -21.75 6.88 -3.45
C ALA A 17 -20.90 5.62 -3.67
N VAL A 18 -19.92 5.72 -4.57
CA VAL A 18 -18.93 4.67 -4.86
C VAL A 18 -17.73 4.84 -3.96
N PHE A 19 -17.31 3.75 -3.29
CA PHE A 19 -16.16 3.75 -2.41
C PHE A 19 -14.91 3.21 -3.09
N VAL A 20 -13.93 4.08 -3.29
CA VAL A 20 -12.62 3.76 -3.89
C VAL A 20 -11.55 3.85 -2.83
N VAL A 21 -10.77 2.78 -2.65
CA VAL A 21 -9.73 2.71 -1.63
C VAL A 21 -8.36 2.51 -2.27
N ASP A 22 -7.44 3.41 -1.98
CA ASP A 22 -6.03 3.21 -2.29
C ASP A 22 -5.42 2.29 -1.23
N THR A 23 -5.12 1.06 -1.63
CA THR A 23 -4.49 0.03 -0.80
C THR A 23 -3.02 -0.18 -1.17
N THR A 24 -2.41 0.74 -1.91
CA THR A 24 -1.03 0.59 -2.41
C THR A 24 -0.04 0.16 -1.34
N SER A 25 -0.15 0.67 -0.12
CA SER A 25 0.76 0.33 0.97
C SER A 25 0.34 -0.90 1.79
N THR A 26 -0.88 -1.37 1.67
CA THR A 26 -1.45 -2.43 2.53
C THR A 26 -1.87 -3.68 1.79
N TYR A 27 -2.06 -3.60 0.46
CA TYR A 27 -2.42 -4.76 -0.36
C TYR A 27 -1.36 -5.86 -0.24
N ALA A 28 -1.81 -7.11 -0.04
CA ALA A 28 -0.96 -8.28 0.22
C ALA A 28 -0.05 -8.18 1.46
N MET A 29 -0.22 -7.14 2.30
CA MET A 29 0.49 -6.94 3.56
C MET A 29 -0.42 -7.04 4.78
N ARG A 30 -1.68 -6.70 4.59
CA ARG A 30 -2.75 -6.85 5.58
C ARG A 30 -3.95 -7.53 4.95
N PRO A 31 -4.68 -8.36 5.71
CA PRO A 31 -5.95 -8.89 5.24
C PRO A 31 -6.91 -7.77 4.86
N ILE A 32 -7.54 -7.89 3.69
CA ILE A 32 -8.58 -7.02 3.20
C ILE A 32 -9.68 -7.88 2.58
N ASP A 33 -10.93 -7.60 2.92
CA ASP A 33 -12.07 -8.27 2.33
C ASP A 33 -12.97 -7.22 1.65
N ILE A 34 -12.86 -7.12 0.33
CA ILE A 34 -13.54 -6.10 -0.46
C ILE A 34 -15.05 -6.08 -0.19
N LYS A 35 -15.67 -7.25 -0.01
CA LYS A 35 -17.11 -7.34 0.24
C LYS A 35 -17.49 -6.94 1.67
N LYS A 36 -16.78 -7.50 2.67
CA LYS A 36 -17.05 -7.19 4.08
C LYS A 36 -16.69 -5.76 4.44
N ASP A 37 -15.71 -5.18 3.77
CA ASP A 37 -15.23 -3.83 4.01
C ASP A 37 -15.96 -2.78 3.15
N ASN A 38 -17.00 -3.21 2.39
CA ASN A 38 -17.85 -2.35 1.56
C ASN A 38 -17.05 -1.54 0.52
N ILE A 39 -16.03 -2.14 -0.08
CA ILE A 39 -15.16 -1.50 -1.07
C ILE A 39 -15.68 -1.80 -2.48
N ASP A 40 -15.92 -0.77 -3.28
CA ASP A 40 -16.29 -0.92 -4.69
C ASP A 40 -15.07 -1.06 -5.59
N PHE A 41 -14.01 -0.31 -5.30
CA PHE A 41 -12.73 -0.37 -6.00
C PHE A 41 -11.56 -0.33 -5.02
N CYS A 42 -10.63 -1.25 -5.22
CA CYS A 42 -9.36 -1.31 -4.52
C CYS A 42 -8.25 -1.17 -5.56
N MET A 43 -7.32 -0.24 -5.34
CA MET A 43 -6.17 -0.05 -6.22
C MET A 43 -4.86 -0.29 -5.49
N ALA A 44 -3.89 -0.88 -6.19
CA ALA A 44 -2.58 -1.15 -5.67
C ALA A 44 -1.52 -1.17 -6.78
N SER A 45 -0.26 -1.28 -6.38
CA SER A 45 0.88 -1.44 -7.29
C SER A 45 1.70 -2.67 -6.91
N ALA A 46 2.27 -3.32 -7.93
CA ALA A 46 2.91 -4.62 -7.79
C ALA A 46 4.16 -4.61 -6.91
N GLN A 47 4.93 -3.50 -6.90
CA GLN A 47 6.22 -3.40 -6.20
C GLN A 47 6.11 -3.16 -4.69
N LYS A 48 4.92 -2.97 -4.15
CA LYS A 48 4.71 -2.79 -2.70
C LYS A 48 4.51 -4.14 -2.02
N GLY A 49 3.36 -4.39 -1.45
CA GLY A 49 3.12 -5.61 -0.69
C GLY A 49 3.25 -6.93 -1.46
N LEU A 50 3.08 -6.94 -2.77
CA LEU A 50 3.36 -8.13 -3.58
C LEU A 50 4.86 -8.35 -3.81
N MET A 51 5.72 -7.33 -3.59
CA MET A 51 7.19 -7.42 -3.78
C MET A 51 7.62 -7.78 -5.21
N ALA A 52 6.80 -7.42 -6.21
CA ALA A 52 7.16 -7.56 -7.61
C ALA A 52 7.97 -6.36 -8.11
N MET A 53 8.34 -6.37 -9.40
CA MET A 53 8.99 -5.23 -10.04
C MET A 53 8.03 -4.05 -10.19
N THR A 54 8.60 -2.83 -10.22
CA THR A 54 7.86 -1.61 -10.55
C THR A 54 7.36 -1.63 -12.00
N GLY A 55 6.26 -0.90 -12.27
CA GLY A 55 5.75 -0.68 -13.63
C GLY A 55 4.33 -1.21 -13.87
N VAL A 56 3.72 -1.91 -12.90
CA VAL A 56 2.31 -2.34 -12.97
C VAL A 56 1.55 -1.83 -11.77
N SER A 57 0.46 -1.13 -12.03
CA SER A 57 -0.61 -0.88 -11.08
C SER A 57 -1.86 -1.61 -11.53
N PHE A 58 -2.70 -1.99 -10.60
CA PHE A 58 -3.93 -2.70 -10.90
C PHE A 58 -5.10 -2.18 -10.05
N VAL A 59 -6.28 -2.38 -10.58
CA VAL A 59 -7.54 -2.05 -9.91
C VAL A 59 -8.40 -3.32 -9.85
N ILE A 60 -8.86 -3.66 -8.67
CA ILE A 60 -9.87 -4.70 -8.46
C ILE A 60 -11.16 -3.97 -8.15
N GLY A 61 -12.20 -4.20 -8.95
CA GLY A 61 -13.39 -3.38 -8.85
C GLY A 61 -14.69 -4.12 -9.16
N ASN A 62 -15.77 -3.49 -8.80
CA ASN A 62 -17.12 -3.96 -9.05
C ASN A 62 -17.45 -3.82 -10.55
N LYS A 63 -17.60 -4.96 -11.23
CA LYS A 63 -17.88 -5.04 -12.66
C LYS A 63 -19.09 -4.20 -13.07
N SER A 64 -20.18 -4.25 -12.32
CA SER A 64 -21.41 -3.50 -12.67
C SER A 64 -21.23 -1.99 -12.62
N ILE A 65 -20.31 -1.50 -11.76
CA ILE A 65 -19.99 -0.07 -11.69
C ILE A 65 -19.12 0.33 -12.87
N ILE A 66 -18.14 -0.53 -13.27
CA ILE A 66 -17.32 -0.31 -14.47
C ILE A 66 -18.23 -0.23 -15.70
N GLU A 67 -19.17 -1.15 -15.87
CA GLU A 67 -20.12 -1.18 -16.99
C GLU A 67 -20.99 0.07 -17.05
N ARG A 68 -21.52 0.53 -15.92
CA ARG A 68 -22.30 1.77 -15.84
C ARG A 68 -21.49 3.01 -16.22
N SER A 69 -20.18 2.99 -16.00
CA SER A 69 -19.31 4.13 -16.33
C SER A 69 -19.13 4.35 -17.83
N LYS A 70 -19.66 3.47 -18.70
CA LYS A 70 -19.68 3.61 -20.15
C LYS A 70 -20.21 4.97 -20.59
N ASP A 71 -21.28 5.42 -19.94
CA ASP A 71 -22.00 6.62 -20.32
C ASP A 71 -21.48 7.90 -19.64
N TYR A 72 -20.44 7.76 -18.82
CA TYR A 72 -19.82 8.92 -18.16
C TYR A 72 -18.89 9.68 -19.11
N PRO A 73 -18.73 10.99 -18.92
CA PRO A 73 -17.82 11.79 -19.74
C PRO A 73 -16.40 11.23 -19.68
N LYS A 74 -15.83 10.94 -20.84
CA LYS A 74 -14.45 10.42 -20.98
C LYS A 74 -13.44 11.53 -20.72
N ARG A 75 -12.85 11.54 -19.52
CA ARG A 75 -11.87 12.56 -19.09
C ARG A 75 -10.42 12.16 -19.35
N SER A 76 -10.16 10.88 -19.57
CA SER A 76 -8.84 10.33 -19.88
C SER A 76 -9.00 9.19 -20.85
N TYR A 77 -8.06 9.08 -21.81
CA TYR A 77 -7.99 7.93 -22.69
C TYR A 77 -7.29 6.76 -22.00
N TYR A 78 -6.11 7.01 -21.43
CA TYR A 78 -5.30 5.96 -20.79
C TYR A 78 -5.87 5.47 -19.44
N CYS A 79 -6.30 6.39 -18.57
CA CYS A 79 -6.83 6.05 -17.24
C CYS A 79 -8.34 5.78 -17.24
N ASN A 80 -8.94 5.45 -18.36
CA ASN A 80 -10.35 5.10 -18.43
C ASN A 80 -10.55 3.59 -18.23
N LEU A 81 -11.03 3.20 -17.03
CA LEU A 81 -11.22 1.79 -16.67
C LEU A 81 -12.22 1.08 -17.58
N TYR A 82 -13.31 1.77 -18.00
CA TYR A 82 -14.29 1.15 -18.89
C TYR A 82 -13.66 0.82 -20.26
N LEU A 83 -12.89 1.71 -20.85
CA LEU A 83 -12.24 1.45 -22.14
C LEU A 83 -11.25 0.27 -22.06
N GLN A 84 -10.49 0.17 -20.98
CA GLN A 84 -9.57 -0.95 -20.78
C GLN A 84 -10.33 -2.26 -20.56
N TYR A 85 -11.38 -2.25 -19.76
CA TYR A 85 -12.24 -3.40 -19.51
C TYR A 85 -12.94 -3.88 -20.79
N ASP A 86 -13.62 -2.99 -21.52
CA ASP A 86 -14.36 -3.29 -22.75
C ASP A 86 -13.45 -3.85 -23.85
N TYR A 87 -12.25 -3.28 -23.97
CA TYR A 87 -11.26 -3.77 -24.94
C TYR A 87 -10.79 -5.19 -24.58
N PHE A 88 -10.51 -5.43 -23.31
CA PHE A 88 -10.08 -6.75 -22.82
C PHE A 88 -11.19 -7.82 -23.03
N GLU A 89 -12.44 -7.49 -22.71
CA GLU A 89 -13.57 -8.40 -22.92
C GLU A 89 -13.79 -8.75 -24.40
N LYS A 90 -13.56 -7.79 -25.31
CA LYS A 90 -13.76 -7.99 -26.76
C LYS A 90 -12.61 -8.72 -27.45
N HIS A 91 -11.40 -8.48 -27.01
CA HIS A 91 -10.19 -8.90 -27.74
C HIS A 91 -9.34 -9.92 -26.97
N GLY A 92 -9.55 -10.09 -25.68
CA GLY A 92 -8.74 -10.99 -24.82
C GLY A 92 -7.32 -10.50 -24.57
N GLU A 93 -7.04 -9.22 -24.81
CA GLU A 93 -5.73 -8.59 -24.66
C GLU A 93 -5.82 -7.21 -24.01
N MET A 94 -4.70 -6.70 -23.52
CA MET A 94 -4.66 -5.36 -22.91
C MET A 94 -4.84 -4.28 -23.98
N HIS A 95 -5.58 -3.23 -23.62
CA HIS A 95 -5.85 -2.08 -24.53
C HIS A 95 -4.58 -1.33 -24.94
N PHE A 96 -3.53 -1.37 -24.13
CA PHE A 96 -2.22 -0.77 -24.41
C PHE A 96 -1.14 -1.83 -24.33
N THR A 97 0.02 -1.56 -24.93
CA THR A 97 1.17 -2.48 -24.92
C THR A 97 1.50 -2.90 -23.48
N PRO A 98 1.43 -4.20 -23.17
CA PRO A 98 1.68 -4.68 -21.82
C PRO A 98 3.17 -4.64 -21.46
N PRO A 99 3.53 -4.31 -20.21
CA PRO A 99 4.90 -4.43 -19.71
C PRO A 99 5.17 -5.91 -19.36
N VAL A 100 5.40 -6.72 -20.38
CA VAL A 100 5.42 -8.20 -20.30
C VAL A 100 6.36 -8.71 -19.22
N GLN A 101 7.59 -8.20 -19.15
CA GLN A 101 8.60 -8.61 -18.15
C GLN A 101 8.11 -8.35 -16.71
N THR A 102 7.52 -7.19 -16.49
CA THR A 102 6.97 -6.81 -15.17
C THR A 102 5.77 -7.68 -14.80
N ILE A 103 4.93 -8.06 -15.79
CA ILE A 103 3.79 -8.96 -15.55
C ILE A 103 4.29 -10.38 -15.20
N TYR A 104 5.35 -10.87 -15.86
CA TYR A 104 5.97 -12.15 -15.46
C TYR A 104 6.56 -12.09 -14.05
N ALA A 105 7.22 -10.99 -13.69
CA ALA A 105 7.71 -10.79 -12.32
C ALA A 105 6.56 -10.75 -11.31
N MET A 106 5.46 -10.07 -11.63
CA MET A 106 4.25 -10.06 -10.79
C MET A 106 3.64 -11.47 -10.65
N ARG A 107 3.59 -12.25 -11.73
CA ARG A 107 3.15 -13.65 -11.68
C ARG A 107 4.00 -14.49 -10.72
N GLN A 108 5.32 -14.29 -10.74
CA GLN A 108 6.22 -15.00 -9.82
C GLN A 108 5.97 -14.56 -8.37
N ALA A 109 5.87 -13.27 -8.11
CA ALA A 109 5.55 -12.73 -6.78
C ALA A 109 4.21 -13.25 -6.23
N LEU A 110 3.19 -13.39 -7.08
CA LEU A 110 1.92 -14.01 -6.70
C LEU A 110 2.06 -15.49 -6.34
N LYS A 111 2.89 -16.26 -7.06
CA LYS A 111 3.18 -17.64 -6.68
C LYS A 111 3.84 -17.75 -5.30
N GLU A 112 4.79 -16.88 -5.03
CA GLU A 112 5.47 -16.82 -3.72
C GLU A 112 4.50 -16.39 -2.62
N TYR A 113 3.66 -15.39 -2.88
CA TYR A 113 2.62 -14.95 -1.95
C TYR A 113 1.64 -16.09 -1.57
N PHE A 114 1.16 -16.85 -2.56
CA PHE A 114 0.26 -17.98 -2.30
C PHE A 114 0.98 -19.17 -1.65
N ALA A 115 2.26 -19.38 -1.93
CA ALA A 115 3.05 -20.42 -1.29
C ALA A 115 3.33 -20.11 0.18
N GLU A 116 3.64 -18.84 0.52
CA GLU A 116 3.80 -18.38 1.90
C GLU A 116 2.45 -18.38 2.64
N GLY A 117 1.39 -17.94 1.96
CA GLY A 117 0.07 -17.74 2.52
C GLY A 117 -0.11 -16.37 3.20
N GLU A 118 -1.31 -15.80 3.02
CA GLU A 118 -1.64 -14.45 3.50
C GLU A 118 -1.39 -14.28 5.02
N GLN A 119 -1.83 -15.24 5.82
CA GLN A 119 -1.72 -15.18 7.27
C GLN A 119 -0.27 -15.25 7.75
N GLU A 120 0.54 -16.12 7.15
CA GLU A 120 1.95 -16.26 7.53
C GLU A 120 2.75 -15.04 7.13
N LYS A 121 2.50 -14.49 5.95
CA LYS A 121 3.09 -13.22 5.53
C LYS A 121 2.74 -12.10 6.50
N TRP A 122 1.47 -11.95 6.85
CA TRP A 122 1.03 -10.96 7.82
C TRP A 122 1.69 -11.13 9.20
N LYS A 123 1.78 -12.35 9.71
CA LYS A 123 2.47 -12.66 10.98
C LYS A 123 3.95 -12.30 10.90
N ARG A 124 4.62 -12.60 9.79
CA ARG A 124 6.03 -12.28 9.59
C ARG A 124 6.27 -10.77 9.67
N HIS A 125 5.52 -9.98 8.91
CA HIS A 125 5.65 -8.53 8.95
C HIS A 125 5.27 -7.92 10.30
N THR A 126 4.27 -8.46 10.96
CA THR A 126 3.88 -8.03 12.32
C THR A 126 5.01 -8.26 13.32
N ARG A 127 5.70 -9.41 13.27
CA ARG A 127 6.86 -9.66 14.15
C ARG A 127 7.97 -8.65 13.94
N VAL A 128 8.31 -8.37 12.68
CA VAL A 128 9.34 -7.37 12.34
C VAL A 128 8.93 -5.98 12.83
N PHE A 129 7.69 -5.59 12.59
CA PHE A 129 7.16 -4.30 13.05
C PHE A 129 7.24 -4.16 14.57
N VAL A 130 6.82 -5.19 15.32
CA VAL A 130 6.84 -5.17 16.80
C VAL A 130 8.27 -5.06 17.30
N ALA A 131 9.21 -5.83 16.75
CA ALA A 131 10.62 -5.79 17.17
C ALA A 131 11.26 -4.42 16.91
N LEU A 132 11.03 -3.84 15.72
CA LEU A 132 11.52 -2.49 15.40
C LEU A 132 10.91 -1.44 16.31
N HIS A 133 9.61 -1.54 16.60
CA HIS A 133 8.92 -0.60 17.47
C HIS A 133 9.46 -0.65 18.89
N GLN A 134 9.65 -1.86 19.45
CA GLN A 134 10.24 -2.04 20.78
C GLN A 134 11.65 -1.45 20.86
N GLY A 135 12.51 -1.73 19.87
CA GLY A 135 13.86 -1.16 19.84
C GLY A 135 13.87 0.36 19.79
N LEU A 136 12.94 0.97 19.07
CA LEU A 136 12.81 2.44 19.05
C LEU A 136 12.31 3.00 20.38
N GLU A 137 11.35 2.33 21.04
CA GLU A 137 10.88 2.71 22.39
C GLU A 137 12.00 2.62 23.43
N GLU A 138 12.80 1.54 23.40
CA GLU A 138 13.95 1.35 24.28
C GLU A 138 15.04 2.43 24.10
N LEU A 139 15.18 2.93 22.86
CA LEU A 139 16.08 4.03 22.53
C LEU A 139 15.46 5.42 22.85
N GLY A 140 14.22 5.48 23.34
CA GLY A 140 13.56 6.72 23.74
C GLY A 140 12.91 7.50 22.59
N PHE A 141 12.81 6.95 21.38
CA PHE A 141 12.11 7.59 20.28
C PHE A 141 10.60 7.67 20.49
N GLN A 142 10.01 8.78 20.09
CA GLN A 142 8.58 9.02 20.21
C GLN A 142 7.85 8.82 18.90
N ASP A 143 6.80 8.01 18.93
CA ASP A 143 5.90 7.86 17.79
C ASP A 143 5.18 9.18 17.44
N VAL A 144 5.02 9.40 16.14
CA VAL A 144 4.19 10.51 15.63
C VAL A 144 2.70 10.12 15.68
N ILE A 145 2.40 8.84 15.46
CA ILE A 145 1.04 8.33 15.39
C ILE A 145 0.86 7.30 16.51
N LYS A 146 -0.22 7.41 17.25
CA LYS A 146 -0.55 6.42 18.30
C LYS A 146 -0.52 5.01 17.73
N ARG A 147 0.04 4.07 18.48
CA ARG A 147 0.24 2.68 18.06
C ARG A 147 -1.04 2.02 17.56
N GLU A 148 -2.17 2.30 18.20
CA GLU A 148 -3.49 1.77 17.84
C GLU A 148 -3.96 2.19 16.43
N TRP A 149 -3.41 3.29 15.89
CA TRP A 149 -3.74 3.82 14.55
C TRP A 149 -2.69 3.49 13.51
N GLN A 150 -1.65 2.75 13.87
CA GLN A 150 -0.61 2.36 12.94
C GLN A 150 -1.03 1.13 12.13
N ALA A 151 -0.68 1.12 10.85
CA ALA A 151 -0.98 -0.01 9.97
C ALA A 151 -0.08 -1.24 10.20
N GLY A 152 0.94 -1.13 11.04
CA GLY A 152 1.88 -2.23 11.31
C GLY A 152 2.90 -2.47 10.20
N LEU A 153 3.18 -1.47 9.36
CA LEU A 153 4.08 -1.58 8.20
C LEU A 153 5.19 -0.53 8.21
N VAL A 154 4.87 0.67 8.62
CA VAL A 154 5.80 1.81 8.68
C VAL A 154 5.70 2.45 10.04
N ILE A 155 6.83 2.63 10.70
CA ILE A 155 6.96 3.37 11.93
C ILE A 155 7.50 4.75 11.57
N THR A 156 6.89 5.80 12.08
CA THR A 156 7.38 7.18 11.94
C THR A 156 7.59 7.74 13.33
N VAL A 157 8.81 8.14 13.61
CA VAL A 157 9.22 8.72 14.89
C VAL A 157 9.74 10.14 14.73
N LYS A 158 9.63 10.93 15.79
CA LYS A 158 10.17 12.29 15.85
C LYS A 158 11.69 12.22 15.99
N TYR A 159 12.36 13.26 15.52
CA TYR A 159 13.74 13.48 15.92
C TYR A 159 13.80 13.74 17.43
N PRO A 160 14.84 13.24 18.11
CA PRO A 160 15.05 13.58 19.51
C PRO A 160 15.42 15.05 19.66
N ASP A 161 15.11 15.61 20.81
CA ASP A 161 15.55 16.97 21.18
C ASP A 161 17.00 16.90 21.72
N ASP A 162 17.94 16.73 20.80
CA ASP A 162 19.37 16.62 21.07
C ASP A 162 20.12 17.53 20.07
N PRO A 163 20.89 18.52 20.54
CA PRO A 163 21.64 19.42 19.66
C PRO A 163 22.68 18.71 18.78
N ASN A 164 23.08 17.48 19.14
CA ASN A 164 24.02 16.68 18.36
C ASN A 164 23.30 15.72 17.38
N TRP A 165 21.96 15.72 17.35
CA TRP A 165 21.20 14.87 16.45
C TRP A 165 21.49 15.20 15.00
N SER A 166 21.79 14.20 14.20
CA SER A 166 21.94 14.29 12.75
C SER A 166 21.29 13.10 12.08
N PHE A 167 20.20 13.32 11.36
CA PHE A 167 19.58 12.26 10.55
C PHE A 167 20.56 11.71 9.51
N SER A 168 21.36 12.56 8.86
CA SER A 168 22.36 12.12 7.87
C SER A 168 23.36 11.16 8.49
N ALA A 169 23.90 11.48 9.67
CA ALA A 169 24.87 10.62 10.35
C ALA A 169 24.29 9.23 10.66
N ILE A 170 23.05 9.17 11.15
CA ILE A 170 22.39 7.90 11.45
C ILE A 170 22.01 7.14 10.18
N HIS A 171 21.55 7.84 9.14
CA HIS A 171 21.29 7.26 7.84
C HIS A 171 22.54 6.57 7.29
N ASP A 172 23.66 7.27 7.27
CA ASP A 172 24.92 6.77 6.72
C ASP A 172 25.46 5.59 7.56
N TYR A 173 25.36 5.68 8.89
CA TYR A 173 25.70 4.59 9.80
C TYR A 173 24.87 3.32 9.52
N CYS A 174 23.58 3.46 9.30
CA CYS A 174 22.69 2.34 8.94
C CYS A 174 23.01 1.80 7.54
N TYR A 175 23.22 2.71 6.59
CA TYR A 175 23.49 2.35 5.19
C TYR A 175 24.77 1.53 5.04
N GLU A 176 25.85 1.90 5.72
CA GLU A 176 27.10 1.13 5.76
C GLU A 176 26.92 -0.29 6.33
N ARG A 177 25.83 -0.54 7.08
CA ARG A 177 25.46 -1.84 7.65
C ARG A 177 24.36 -2.57 6.87
N GLY A 178 24.06 -2.09 5.66
CA GLY A 178 23.08 -2.72 4.77
C GLY A 178 21.62 -2.36 5.07
N PHE A 179 21.36 -1.33 5.88
CA PHE A 179 20.00 -0.88 6.19
C PHE A 179 19.74 0.51 5.63
N THR A 180 18.60 0.67 4.96
CA THR A 180 18.16 1.98 4.47
C THR A 180 17.01 2.50 5.34
N ILE A 181 17.18 3.71 5.86
CA ILE A 181 16.14 4.44 6.57
C ILE A 181 15.77 5.70 5.77
N TYR A 182 14.58 6.26 6.01
CA TYR A 182 14.08 7.36 5.22
C TYR A 182 13.69 8.55 6.08
N PRO A 183 13.91 9.79 5.62
CA PRO A 183 13.36 10.95 6.28
C PRO A 183 11.83 10.90 6.26
N GLY A 184 11.21 11.49 7.23
CA GLY A 184 9.76 11.64 7.27
C GLY A 184 9.25 12.63 6.23
N LYS A 185 7.94 12.61 5.99
CA LYS A 185 7.26 13.50 5.03
C LYS A 185 6.06 14.22 5.70
N ILE A 186 6.18 14.53 6.98
CA ILE A 186 5.14 15.26 7.70
C ILE A 186 5.53 16.74 7.68
N ASN A 187 4.63 17.59 7.17
CA ASN A 187 4.88 19.03 7.11
C ASN A 187 5.13 19.57 8.53
N ASN A 188 6.12 20.43 8.65
CA ASN A 188 6.50 21.13 9.89
C ASN A 188 6.87 20.20 11.07
N THR A 189 7.26 18.96 10.80
CA THR A 189 7.69 18.03 11.85
C THR A 189 8.91 17.25 11.37
N GLU A 190 9.99 17.36 12.11
CA GLU A 190 11.21 16.63 11.85
C GLU A 190 11.05 15.18 12.31
N THR A 191 11.11 14.27 11.36
CA THR A 191 10.81 12.85 11.58
C THR A 191 11.62 11.96 10.66
N PHE A 192 11.77 10.70 11.05
CA PHE A 192 12.24 9.65 10.13
C PHE A 192 11.35 8.41 10.24
N ARG A 193 11.54 7.48 9.32
CA ARG A 193 10.70 6.28 9.24
C ARG A 193 11.51 5.05 8.93
N LEU A 194 11.04 3.95 9.54
CA LEU A 194 11.48 2.59 9.24
C LEU A 194 10.30 1.79 8.69
N CYS A 195 10.59 0.89 7.76
CA CYS A 195 9.60 0.02 7.14
C CYS A 195 9.86 -1.44 7.53
N ALA A 196 8.82 -2.14 7.96
CA ALA A 196 8.83 -3.58 8.22
C ALA A 196 8.43 -4.34 6.94
N LEU A 197 9.23 -4.18 5.86
CA LEU A 197 8.98 -4.78 4.54
C LEU A 197 9.95 -5.91 4.25
#